data_ea35ef122fafdb81ff7555512cb178b9
#
_entry.id   ea35ef122fafdb81ff7555512cb178b9
#
_cell.length_a   1.000
_cell.length_b   1.000
_cell.length_c   1.000
_cell.angle_alpha   90.00
_cell.angle_beta   90.00
_cell.angle_gamma   90.00
#
_symmetry.space_group_name_H-M   'P 1'
#
loop_
_entity.id
_entity.type
_entity.pdbx_description
1 polymer ?
#
loop_
_entity_poly.entity_id
_entity_poly.type
_entity_poly.pdbx_seq_one_letter_code
_entity_poly.pdbx_strand_id
1 'polypeptide(L)'
;METTHEMRVGDARDLELEAGSVDLVVTSPPYPMVEMWDNGFAAQSPAAAAALEAGDGDAAFEAMHTLLDDVWEQVADALRPGGVAAVVVGDATRRLEGSFRLYPNHTRVVEGLSAAGLQQLPGIVWRKPTNSSAKFMGSGTLPTNAYATLEHEHVLLFRNGDTRSFPPNDEDRYASAFFWEERNEWFSDCWEVRGAGQTLDDDGRRERSGAFPLEIPLRLVRMYSVRGDTVLDPFAGTGTTATAALLEARSSVGVERDPELVAAFEERAAEAPTRSEEIAEDRLRRHREFVADDEREADYEADHYDTRVVTAAERGIRLSTVAAVERVGEAPLRVVATHEPFR
;
A
#
# COMPACT_ATOMS: atom_id res chain seq x y z
N MET A 1 -21.91 10.45 -0.45
CA MET A 1 -21.67 9.46 -1.54
C MET A 1 -21.52 8.09 -0.93
N GLU A 2 -21.67 7.01 -1.73
CA GLU A 2 -21.47 5.65 -1.25
C GLU A 2 -20.25 5.02 -1.94
N THR A 3 -19.53 4.17 -1.20
CA THR A 3 -18.44 3.34 -1.71
C THR A 3 -18.67 1.88 -1.33
N THR A 4 -18.17 0.97 -2.15
CA THR A 4 -18.29 -0.47 -1.92
C THR A 4 -16.92 -1.09 -1.70
N HIS A 5 -16.80 -1.91 -0.67
CA HIS A 5 -15.57 -2.59 -0.32
C HIS A 5 -15.80 -4.09 -0.31
N GLU A 6 -15.10 -4.79 -1.17
CA GLU A 6 -15.24 -6.22 -1.36
C GLU A 6 -13.95 -6.92 -0.98
N MET A 7 -14.04 -7.92 -0.09
CA MET A 7 -12.94 -8.80 0.26
C MET A 7 -13.28 -10.22 -0.18
N ARG A 8 -12.46 -10.77 -1.07
CA ARG A 8 -12.63 -12.11 -1.69
C ARG A 8 -11.63 -13.08 -1.10
N VAL A 9 -12.10 -14.27 -0.76
CA VAL A 9 -11.20 -15.40 -0.54
C VAL A 9 -10.83 -15.97 -1.89
N GLY A 10 -9.54 -15.87 -2.28
CA GLY A 10 -9.12 -16.25 -3.64
C GLY A 10 -7.61 -16.25 -3.83
N ASP A 11 -7.20 -16.54 -5.04
CA ASP A 11 -5.81 -16.50 -5.49
C ASP A 11 -5.57 -15.25 -6.33
N ALA A 12 -4.53 -14.50 -6.01
CA ALA A 12 -4.15 -13.27 -6.72
C ALA A 12 -3.83 -13.47 -8.22
N ARG A 13 -3.56 -14.71 -8.64
CA ARG A 13 -3.34 -15.08 -10.04
C ARG A 13 -4.63 -15.22 -10.86
N ASP A 14 -5.79 -15.12 -10.19
CA ASP A 14 -7.11 -15.20 -10.80
C ASP A 14 -8.03 -14.18 -10.11
N LEU A 15 -7.90 -12.93 -10.50
CA LEU A 15 -8.60 -11.82 -9.84
C LEU A 15 -10.09 -11.73 -10.22
N GLU A 16 -10.50 -12.36 -11.32
CA GLU A 16 -11.88 -12.29 -11.84
C GLU A 16 -12.40 -10.83 -11.91
N LEU A 17 -11.57 -9.92 -12.42
CA LEU A 17 -11.90 -8.51 -12.62
C LEU A 17 -12.07 -8.18 -14.10
N GLU A 18 -12.93 -7.21 -14.40
CA GLU A 18 -13.02 -6.67 -15.75
C GLU A 18 -11.74 -5.86 -16.09
N ALA A 19 -11.24 -6.02 -17.32
CA ALA A 19 -10.08 -5.26 -17.77
C ALA A 19 -10.33 -3.74 -17.65
N GLY A 20 -9.36 -3.03 -17.11
CA GLY A 20 -9.43 -1.58 -16.94
C GLY A 20 -10.47 -1.09 -15.92
N SER A 21 -10.91 -1.95 -14.98
CA SER A 21 -11.89 -1.61 -13.95
C SER A 21 -11.29 -0.97 -12.68
N VAL A 22 -9.97 -0.96 -12.54
CA VAL A 22 -9.24 -0.49 -11.36
C VAL A 22 -8.48 0.79 -11.66
N ASP A 23 -8.57 1.77 -10.79
CA ASP A 23 -7.89 3.07 -10.90
C ASP A 23 -6.51 3.07 -10.24
N LEU A 24 -6.36 2.36 -9.13
CA LEU A 24 -5.14 2.29 -8.33
C LEU A 24 -4.96 0.89 -7.75
N VAL A 25 -3.74 0.38 -7.79
CA VAL A 25 -3.33 -0.79 -7.02
C VAL A 25 -2.39 -0.33 -5.91
N VAL A 26 -2.67 -0.74 -4.68
CA VAL A 26 -1.76 -0.57 -3.53
C VAL A 26 -1.62 -1.90 -2.83
N THR A 27 -0.42 -2.47 -2.86
CA THR A 27 -0.24 -3.84 -2.38
C THR A 27 1.16 -4.09 -1.84
N SER A 28 1.29 -5.16 -1.05
CA SER A 28 2.56 -5.73 -0.60
C SER A 28 2.50 -7.26 -0.76
N PRO A 29 3.17 -7.82 -1.77
CA PRO A 29 3.16 -9.25 -2.00
C PRO A 29 3.91 -10.00 -0.89
N PRO A 30 3.74 -11.31 -0.75
CA PRO A 30 4.65 -12.11 0.05
C PRO A 30 6.08 -11.97 -0.52
N TYR A 31 7.07 -11.67 0.33
CA TYR A 31 8.44 -11.39 -0.13
C TYR A 31 9.20 -12.71 -0.34
N PRO A 32 9.60 -13.06 -1.59
CA PRO A 32 10.46 -14.19 -1.86
C PRO A 32 11.70 -14.21 -0.99
N MET A 33 12.11 -15.39 -0.56
CA MET A 33 13.27 -15.65 0.30
C MET A 33 13.18 -15.11 1.74
N VAL A 34 12.05 -14.54 2.16
CA VAL A 34 11.73 -14.30 3.57
C VAL A 34 11.06 -15.54 4.14
N GLU A 35 11.71 -16.20 5.11
CA GLU A 35 11.38 -17.56 5.59
C GLU A 35 9.91 -17.77 5.95
N MET A 36 9.23 -16.77 6.47
CA MET A 36 7.80 -16.89 6.82
C MET A 36 6.90 -17.21 5.63
N TRP A 37 7.32 -16.92 4.40
CA TRP A 37 6.57 -17.17 3.17
C TRP A 37 6.94 -18.47 2.45
N ASP A 38 7.99 -19.17 2.88
CA ASP A 38 8.48 -20.38 2.21
C ASP A 38 7.41 -21.44 2.01
N ASN A 39 6.64 -21.73 3.07
CA ASN A 39 5.57 -22.73 2.99
C ASN A 39 4.47 -22.32 2.01
N GLY A 40 4.15 -21.03 1.95
CA GLY A 40 3.16 -20.49 1.01
C GLY A 40 3.60 -20.64 -0.44
N PHE A 41 4.86 -20.34 -0.74
CA PHE A 41 5.43 -20.51 -2.08
C PHE A 41 5.61 -22.00 -2.44
N ALA A 42 6.15 -22.81 -1.53
CA ALA A 42 6.36 -24.24 -1.75
C ALA A 42 5.04 -25.01 -2.02
N ALA A 43 3.96 -24.64 -1.35
CA ALA A 43 2.64 -25.22 -1.58
C ALA A 43 2.07 -24.92 -2.98
N GLN A 44 2.53 -23.86 -3.62
CA GLN A 44 2.03 -23.38 -4.93
C GLN A 44 2.98 -23.73 -6.09
N SER A 45 4.29 -23.93 -5.80
CA SER A 45 5.32 -24.21 -6.81
C SER A 45 6.19 -25.40 -6.40
N PRO A 46 6.03 -26.57 -7.06
CA PRO A 46 6.93 -27.70 -6.87
C PRO A 46 8.40 -27.32 -7.15
N ALA A 47 8.66 -26.40 -8.06
CA ALA A 47 10.00 -25.91 -8.37
C ALA A 47 10.58 -25.12 -7.19
N ALA A 48 9.79 -24.23 -6.56
CA ALA A 48 10.23 -23.51 -5.36
C ALA A 48 10.48 -24.45 -4.19
N ALA A 49 9.60 -25.45 -3.98
CA ALA A 49 9.77 -26.47 -2.94
C ALA A 49 11.08 -27.25 -3.11
N ALA A 50 11.34 -27.78 -4.31
CA ALA A 50 12.53 -28.55 -4.63
C ALA A 50 13.82 -27.70 -4.50
N ALA A 51 13.81 -26.46 -4.93
CA ALA A 51 14.94 -25.56 -4.83
C ALA A 51 15.27 -25.20 -3.37
N LEU A 52 14.25 -24.94 -2.54
CA LEU A 52 14.42 -24.70 -1.11
C LEU A 52 15.01 -25.94 -0.39
N GLU A 53 14.52 -27.13 -0.70
CA GLU A 53 15.03 -28.40 -0.15
C GLU A 53 16.49 -28.66 -0.56
N ALA A 54 16.83 -28.31 -1.80
CA ALA A 54 18.21 -28.43 -2.31
C ALA A 54 19.16 -27.34 -1.81
N GLY A 55 18.67 -26.31 -1.10
CA GLY A 55 19.44 -25.13 -0.70
C GLY A 55 19.83 -24.22 -1.88
N ASP A 56 19.25 -24.43 -3.07
CA ASP A 56 19.49 -23.59 -4.26
C ASP A 56 18.67 -22.29 -4.17
N GLY A 57 19.29 -21.27 -3.58
CA GLY A 57 18.62 -20.00 -3.35
C GLY A 57 18.30 -19.23 -4.62
N ASP A 58 19.07 -19.38 -5.71
CA ASP A 58 18.77 -18.72 -6.98
C ASP A 58 17.56 -19.35 -7.66
N ALA A 59 17.53 -20.66 -7.74
CA ALA A 59 16.40 -21.37 -8.30
C ALA A 59 15.12 -21.15 -7.48
N ALA A 60 15.22 -21.10 -6.14
CA ALA A 60 14.09 -20.79 -5.27
C ALA A 60 13.56 -19.37 -5.49
N PHE A 61 14.45 -18.39 -5.55
CA PHE A 61 14.11 -16.98 -5.79
C PHE A 61 13.34 -16.80 -7.11
N GLU A 62 13.87 -17.36 -8.20
CA GLU A 62 13.21 -17.27 -9.51
C GLU A 62 11.87 -18.02 -9.56
N ALA A 63 11.79 -19.21 -8.96
CA ALA A 63 10.55 -19.97 -8.92
C ALA A 63 9.45 -19.28 -8.10
N MET A 64 9.81 -18.58 -7.02
CA MET A 64 8.86 -17.77 -6.24
C MET A 64 8.40 -16.54 -7.01
N HIS A 65 9.30 -15.85 -7.70
CA HIS A 65 8.94 -14.68 -8.52
C HIS A 65 8.12 -15.05 -9.76
N THR A 66 8.30 -16.23 -10.34
CA THR A 66 7.45 -16.72 -11.44
C THR A 66 5.96 -16.77 -11.03
N LEU A 67 5.67 -17.14 -9.78
CA LEU A 67 4.29 -17.09 -9.27
C LEU A 67 3.77 -15.65 -9.13
N LEU A 68 4.63 -14.70 -8.81
CA LEU A 68 4.26 -13.28 -8.73
C LEU A 68 4.11 -12.65 -10.11
N ASP A 69 4.83 -13.15 -11.13
CA ASP A 69 4.69 -12.67 -12.51
C ASP A 69 3.26 -12.90 -13.03
N ASP A 70 2.66 -14.05 -12.72
CA ASP A 70 1.25 -14.32 -13.06
C ASP A 70 0.30 -13.28 -12.41
N VAL A 71 0.62 -12.82 -11.20
CA VAL A 71 -0.16 -11.76 -10.53
C VAL A 71 0.04 -10.40 -11.20
N TRP A 72 1.25 -10.08 -11.63
CA TRP A 72 1.53 -8.80 -12.28
C TRP A 72 0.82 -8.67 -13.63
N GLU A 73 0.62 -9.77 -14.35
CA GLU A 73 -0.21 -9.80 -15.56
C GLU A 73 -1.67 -9.47 -15.23
N GLN A 74 -2.26 -10.06 -14.19
CA GLN A 74 -3.62 -9.77 -13.72
C GLN A 74 -3.76 -8.30 -13.28
N VAL A 75 -2.77 -7.78 -12.56
CA VAL A 75 -2.73 -6.36 -12.12
C VAL A 75 -2.69 -5.41 -13.32
N ALA A 76 -1.86 -5.70 -14.32
CA ALA A 76 -1.75 -4.87 -15.51
C ALA A 76 -3.05 -4.85 -16.33
N ASP A 77 -3.74 -6.00 -16.45
CA ASP A 77 -5.02 -6.11 -17.15
C ASP A 77 -6.15 -5.38 -16.42
N ALA A 78 -6.19 -5.51 -15.09
CA ALA A 78 -7.21 -4.85 -14.27
C ALA A 78 -7.05 -3.32 -14.22
N LEU A 79 -5.82 -2.79 -14.35
CA LEU A 79 -5.56 -1.35 -14.31
C LEU A 79 -6.07 -0.64 -15.57
N ARG A 80 -6.87 0.40 -15.38
CA ARG A 80 -7.30 1.29 -16.46
C ARG A 80 -6.13 2.06 -17.09
N PRO A 81 -6.25 2.55 -18.31
CA PRO A 81 -5.28 3.49 -18.87
C PRO A 81 -5.11 4.73 -17.98
N GLY A 82 -3.88 5.04 -17.61
CA GLY A 82 -3.51 6.08 -16.64
C GLY A 82 -3.63 5.69 -15.19
N GLY A 83 -4.09 4.48 -14.88
CA GLY A 83 -4.09 3.92 -13.52
C GLY A 83 -2.67 3.66 -13.01
N VAL A 84 -2.49 3.66 -11.70
CA VAL A 84 -1.19 3.52 -11.04
C VAL A 84 -1.15 2.24 -10.20
N ALA A 85 -0.02 1.53 -10.23
CA ALA A 85 0.29 0.47 -9.29
C ALA A 85 1.40 0.92 -8.34
N ALA A 86 1.14 0.84 -7.03
CA ALA A 86 2.09 1.08 -5.96
C ALA A 86 2.35 -0.24 -5.22
N VAL A 87 3.55 -0.79 -5.39
CA VAL A 87 3.94 -2.06 -4.79
C VAL A 87 4.98 -1.83 -3.72
N VAL A 88 4.63 -2.14 -2.47
CA VAL A 88 5.55 -2.09 -1.34
C VAL A 88 6.28 -3.41 -1.24
N VAL A 89 7.61 -3.38 -1.31
CA VAL A 89 8.43 -4.60 -1.29
C VAL A 89 9.75 -4.38 -0.56
N GLY A 90 10.12 -5.34 0.28
CA GLY A 90 11.42 -5.42 0.95
C GLY A 90 12.31 -6.49 0.33
N ASP A 91 13.62 -6.20 0.27
CA ASP A 91 14.61 -7.18 -0.09
C ASP A 91 14.84 -8.19 1.05
N ALA A 92 15.23 -9.40 0.70
CA ALA A 92 15.54 -10.44 1.66
C ALA A 92 17.06 -10.66 1.77
N THR A 93 17.52 -10.93 2.98
CA THR A 93 18.86 -11.49 3.22
C THR A 93 18.70 -12.85 3.83
N ARG A 94 19.37 -13.85 3.26
CA ARG A 94 19.26 -15.22 3.72
C ARG A 94 20.60 -15.95 3.63
N ARG A 95 20.81 -16.90 4.53
CA ARG A 95 21.92 -17.84 4.48
C ARG A 95 21.39 -19.22 4.11
N LEU A 96 21.83 -19.73 2.95
CA LEU A 96 21.56 -21.09 2.51
C LEU A 96 22.90 -21.80 2.26
N GLU A 97 23.03 -23.05 2.71
CA GLU A 97 24.23 -23.86 2.58
C GLU A 97 25.54 -23.12 2.93
N GLY A 98 25.51 -22.29 3.98
CA GLY A 98 26.67 -21.53 4.44
C GLY A 98 26.93 -20.23 3.67
N SER A 99 26.32 -20.01 2.52
CA SER A 99 26.41 -18.76 1.76
C SER A 99 25.38 -17.74 2.21
N PHE A 100 25.82 -16.54 2.64
CA PHE A 100 24.98 -15.41 2.97
C PHE A 100 24.89 -14.47 1.77
N ARG A 101 23.68 -14.07 1.37
CA ARG A 101 23.47 -13.16 0.25
C ARG A 101 22.19 -12.34 0.36
N LEU A 102 22.14 -11.28 -0.43
CA LEU A 102 20.95 -10.47 -0.70
C LEU A 102 20.14 -11.09 -1.85
N TYR A 103 18.82 -11.09 -1.69
CA TYR A 103 17.84 -11.39 -2.74
C TYR A 103 17.06 -10.12 -3.03
N PRO A 104 17.33 -9.46 -4.18
CA PRO A 104 16.80 -8.13 -4.47
C PRO A 104 15.37 -8.21 -5.04
N ASN A 105 14.38 -8.44 -4.18
CA ASN A 105 12.98 -8.54 -4.56
C ASN A 105 12.51 -7.34 -5.35
N HIS A 106 12.93 -6.12 -4.96
CA HIS A 106 12.53 -4.91 -5.65
C HIS A 106 12.92 -4.93 -7.13
N THR A 107 14.11 -5.40 -7.48
CA THR A 107 14.57 -5.49 -8.87
C THR A 107 13.71 -6.46 -9.67
N ARG A 108 13.43 -7.64 -9.12
CA ARG A 108 12.67 -8.68 -9.82
C ARG A 108 11.19 -8.31 -9.98
N VAL A 109 10.61 -7.58 -9.01
CA VAL A 109 9.26 -7.00 -9.14
C VAL A 109 9.22 -5.93 -10.24
N VAL A 110 10.27 -5.09 -10.35
CA VAL A 110 10.40 -4.12 -11.45
C VAL A 110 10.42 -4.82 -12.80
N GLU A 111 11.16 -5.92 -12.93
CA GLU A 111 11.21 -6.72 -14.16
C GLU A 111 9.83 -7.31 -14.51
N GLY A 112 9.13 -7.92 -13.53
CA GLY A 112 7.82 -8.52 -13.73
C GLY A 112 6.75 -7.49 -14.17
N LEU A 113 6.62 -6.37 -13.46
CA LEU A 113 5.65 -5.32 -13.80
C LEU A 113 5.98 -4.64 -15.16
N SER A 114 7.27 -4.48 -15.46
CA SER A 114 7.68 -3.95 -16.78
C SER A 114 7.37 -4.93 -17.90
N ALA A 115 7.58 -6.23 -17.70
CA ALA A 115 7.21 -7.28 -18.66
C ALA A 115 5.70 -7.36 -18.89
N ALA A 116 4.90 -7.10 -17.84
CA ALA A 116 3.45 -6.97 -17.94
C ALA A 116 2.99 -5.67 -18.65
N GLY A 117 3.92 -4.82 -19.09
CA GLY A 117 3.65 -3.63 -19.93
C GLY A 117 3.44 -2.32 -19.16
N LEU A 118 3.65 -2.30 -17.83
CA LEU A 118 3.54 -1.09 -17.05
C LEU A 118 4.80 -0.23 -17.10
N GLN A 119 4.64 1.09 -17.09
CA GLN A 119 5.74 2.06 -17.10
C GLN A 119 6.19 2.42 -15.69
N GLN A 120 7.44 2.20 -15.37
CA GLN A 120 8.01 2.58 -14.07
C GLN A 120 8.04 4.11 -13.91
N LEU A 121 7.62 4.57 -12.75
CA LEU A 121 7.71 5.95 -12.28
C LEU A 121 8.79 6.08 -11.20
N PRO A 122 9.22 7.31 -10.83
CA PRO A 122 10.07 7.51 -9.65
C PRO A 122 9.45 6.89 -8.41
N GLY A 123 10.14 5.96 -7.78
CA GLY A 123 9.70 5.27 -6.57
C GLY A 123 10.07 6.00 -5.29
N ILE A 124 9.70 5.41 -4.15
CA ILE A 124 9.94 5.97 -2.82
C ILE A 124 10.68 4.92 -1.99
N VAL A 125 11.67 5.34 -1.23
CA VAL A 125 12.33 4.54 -0.21
C VAL A 125 11.59 4.76 1.12
N TRP A 126 10.94 3.72 1.63
CA TRP A 126 10.32 3.78 2.94
C TRP A 126 11.31 3.31 4.00
N ARG A 127 11.93 4.27 4.70
CA ARG A 127 12.80 4.00 5.84
C ARG A 127 11.96 3.69 7.07
N LYS A 128 12.31 2.58 7.74
CA LYS A 128 11.69 2.10 8.98
C LYS A 128 12.59 2.45 10.16
N PRO A 129 12.34 3.54 10.91
CA PRO A 129 13.10 3.82 12.11
C PRO A 129 12.98 2.65 13.09
N THR A 130 14.09 2.00 13.42
CA THR A 130 14.09 0.88 14.37
C THR A 130 14.42 1.37 15.77
N ASN A 131 13.62 0.96 16.76
CA ASN A 131 13.92 1.22 18.18
C ASN A 131 14.94 0.21 18.76
N SER A 132 15.44 -0.73 17.97
CA SER A 132 16.35 -1.78 18.42
C SER A 132 17.78 -1.39 18.11
N SER A 133 18.55 -1.17 19.16
CA SER A 133 20.00 -1.05 19.05
C SER A 133 20.60 -2.32 18.43
N ALA A 134 21.33 -2.10 17.34
CA ALA A 134 22.31 -3.03 16.78
C ALA A 134 21.82 -4.44 16.44
N LYS A 135 21.10 -4.58 15.33
CA LYS A 135 21.12 -5.86 14.62
C LYS A 135 22.42 -5.94 13.83
N PHE A 136 23.40 -6.67 14.36
CA PHE A 136 24.61 -6.96 13.61
C PHE A 136 24.32 -8.00 12.53
N MET A 137 24.75 -7.71 11.30
CA MET A 137 24.78 -8.68 10.23
C MET A 137 26.23 -9.04 9.91
N GLY A 138 26.50 -10.33 9.78
CA GLY A 138 27.86 -10.83 9.55
C GLY A 138 28.72 -10.79 10.82
N SER A 139 29.98 -10.35 10.67
CA SER A 139 31.01 -10.34 11.74
C SER A 139 30.87 -9.15 12.73
N GLY A 140 29.79 -8.40 12.69
CA GLY A 140 29.57 -7.27 13.60
C GLY A 140 30.55 -6.13 13.35
N THR A 141 31.50 -5.92 14.29
CA THR A 141 32.48 -4.83 14.21
C THR A 141 33.77 -5.19 13.47
N LEU A 142 33.92 -6.45 13.06
CA LEU A 142 35.14 -6.91 12.41
C LEU A 142 35.04 -6.80 10.87
N PRO A 143 35.93 -6.04 10.20
CA PRO A 143 36.03 -6.06 8.74
C PRO A 143 36.58 -7.44 8.31
N THR A 144 36.29 -7.93 7.13
CA THR A 144 35.58 -7.39 5.96
C THR A 144 34.15 -7.95 5.86
N ASN A 145 33.74 -8.83 6.75
CA ASN A 145 32.51 -9.64 6.68
C ASN A 145 31.35 -9.04 7.50
N ALA A 146 31.39 -7.75 7.79
CA ALA A 146 30.27 -7.00 8.33
C ALA A 146 29.41 -6.48 7.17
N TYR A 147 28.08 -6.59 7.30
CA TYR A 147 27.13 -6.21 6.24
C TYR A 147 26.20 -5.11 6.73
N ALA A 148 25.70 -4.30 5.78
CA ALA A 148 24.69 -3.31 6.05
C ALA A 148 23.37 -3.98 6.48
N THR A 149 22.71 -3.41 7.48
CA THR A 149 21.36 -3.83 7.90
C THR A 149 20.32 -3.18 6.99
N LEU A 150 19.36 -3.95 6.51
CA LEU A 150 18.25 -3.42 5.73
C LEU A 150 17.28 -2.71 6.68
N GLU A 151 17.17 -1.39 6.54
CA GLU A 151 16.27 -0.54 7.35
C GLU A 151 15.18 0.13 6.51
N HIS A 152 15.01 -0.33 5.27
CA HIS A 152 14.03 0.25 4.36
C HIS A 152 13.32 -0.83 3.54
N GLU A 153 12.20 -0.43 2.99
CA GLU A 153 11.51 -1.09 1.90
C GLU A 153 11.33 -0.11 0.73
N HIS A 154 10.97 -0.63 -0.43
CA HIS A 154 10.72 0.16 -1.62
C HIS A 154 9.22 0.29 -1.85
N VAL A 155 8.75 1.49 -2.18
CA VAL A 155 7.44 1.70 -2.80
C VAL A 155 7.69 1.89 -4.29
N LEU A 156 7.49 0.84 -5.04
CA LEU A 156 7.66 0.84 -6.49
C LEU A 156 6.39 1.39 -7.13
N LEU A 157 6.53 2.37 -8.01
CA LEU A 157 5.42 3.03 -8.66
C LEU A 157 5.43 2.76 -10.16
N PHE A 158 4.30 2.34 -10.69
CA PHE A 158 4.10 2.05 -12.10
C PHE A 158 2.82 2.67 -12.62
N ARG A 159 2.72 2.90 -13.91
CA ARG A 159 1.53 3.43 -14.56
C ARG A 159 1.19 2.61 -15.81
N ASN A 160 -0.09 2.39 -16.03
CA ASN A 160 -0.59 1.80 -17.27
C ASN A 160 -0.74 2.89 -18.35
N GLY A 161 0.22 2.91 -19.30
CA GLY A 161 0.20 3.84 -20.43
C GLY A 161 0.37 5.33 -20.04
N ASP A 162 -0.37 6.20 -20.73
CA ASP A 162 -0.29 7.65 -20.56
C ASP A 162 -1.00 8.15 -19.29
N THR A 163 -0.81 9.44 -18.97
CA THR A 163 -1.44 10.07 -17.80
C THR A 163 -2.96 10.11 -17.95
N ARG A 164 -3.67 9.87 -16.82
CA ARG A 164 -5.12 10.03 -16.75
C ARG A 164 -5.52 11.48 -17.01
N SER A 165 -6.52 11.68 -17.86
CA SER A 165 -7.11 12.99 -18.12
C SER A 165 -8.42 13.16 -17.36
N PHE A 166 -8.71 14.40 -16.97
CA PHE A 166 -9.94 14.77 -16.29
C PHE A 166 -10.63 15.90 -17.04
N PRO A 167 -11.97 15.99 -16.98
CA PRO A 167 -12.69 17.16 -17.48
C PRO A 167 -12.19 18.45 -16.80
N PRO A 168 -12.27 19.61 -17.48
CA PRO A 168 -12.01 20.88 -16.81
C PRO A 168 -12.95 21.08 -15.62
N ASN A 169 -12.43 21.53 -14.47
CA ASN A 169 -13.16 21.76 -13.23
C ASN A 169 -13.87 20.52 -12.66
N ASP A 170 -13.27 19.35 -12.83
CA ASP A 170 -13.79 18.11 -12.24
C ASP A 170 -13.84 18.22 -10.70
N GLU A 171 -15.06 18.18 -10.15
CA GLU A 171 -15.29 18.43 -8.73
C GLU A 171 -14.62 17.38 -7.83
N ASP A 172 -14.67 16.10 -8.21
CA ASP A 172 -14.07 15.02 -7.41
C ASP A 172 -12.55 15.11 -7.40
N ARG A 173 -11.95 15.57 -8.51
CA ARG A 173 -10.51 15.82 -8.58
C ARG A 173 -10.08 16.95 -7.65
N TYR A 174 -10.80 18.08 -7.65
CA TYR A 174 -10.49 19.20 -6.76
C TYR A 174 -10.81 18.88 -5.30
N ALA A 175 -11.89 18.18 -5.02
CA ALA A 175 -12.22 17.72 -3.68
C ALA A 175 -11.18 16.72 -3.13
N SER A 176 -10.50 15.99 -4.02
CA SER A 176 -9.43 15.03 -3.69
C SER A 176 -8.03 15.65 -3.66
N ALA A 177 -7.89 16.96 -3.86
CA ALA A 177 -6.60 17.62 -3.76
C ALA A 177 -6.03 17.48 -2.32
N PHE A 178 -4.76 17.66 -2.19
CA PHE A 178 -4.04 17.62 -0.91
C PHE A 178 -3.46 19.00 -0.61
N PHE A 179 -3.27 19.30 0.67
CA PHE A 179 -2.68 20.55 1.11
C PHE A 179 -1.21 20.64 0.70
N TRP A 180 -0.70 21.86 0.59
CA TRP A 180 0.66 22.13 0.14
C TRP A 180 1.74 21.44 0.98
N GLU A 181 1.59 21.44 2.30
CA GLU A 181 2.49 20.73 3.22
C GLU A 181 2.42 19.22 3.03
N GLU A 182 1.23 18.65 2.82
CA GLU A 182 1.05 17.23 2.51
C GLU A 182 1.77 16.86 1.20
N ARG A 183 1.63 17.70 0.17
CA ARG A 183 2.35 17.52 -1.09
C ARG A 183 3.86 17.50 -0.89
N ASN A 184 4.40 18.40 -0.08
CA ASN A 184 5.83 18.48 0.16
C ASN A 184 6.35 17.30 0.96
N GLU A 185 5.55 16.75 1.87
CA GLU A 185 5.89 15.56 2.65
C GLU A 185 5.75 14.27 1.84
N TRP A 186 4.59 14.08 1.17
CA TRP A 186 4.28 12.79 0.55
C TRP A 186 5.01 12.54 -0.77
N PHE A 187 5.35 13.58 -1.53
CA PHE A 187 6.09 13.44 -2.78
C PHE A 187 7.62 13.51 -2.61
N SER A 188 8.11 13.35 -1.38
CA SER A 188 9.52 13.03 -1.13
C SER A 188 9.80 11.59 -1.56
N ASP A 189 10.97 11.35 -2.13
CA ASP A 189 11.44 10.01 -2.51
C ASP A 189 11.95 9.19 -1.31
N CYS A 190 11.87 9.75 -0.10
CA CYS A 190 12.24 9.08 1.14
C CYS A 190 11.19 9.36 2.23
N TRP A 191 10.51 8.30 2.68
CA TRP A 191 9.57 8.38 3.79
C TRP A 191 10.16 7.82 5.07
N GLU A 192 9.96 8.49 6.19
CA GLU A 192 10.23 7.97 7.53
C GLU A 192 8.92 7.67 8.24
N VAL A 193 8.41 6.46 8.06
CA VAL A 193 7.20 5.99 8.73
C VAL A 193 7.52 4.77 9.58
N ARG A 194 7.10 4.77 10.84
CA ARG A 194 7.30 3.61 11.71
C ARG A 194 6.53 2.41 11.17
N GLY A 195 7.17 1.25 11.13
CA GLY A 195 6.51 0.00 10.78
C GLY A 195 5.34 -0.31 11.72
N ALA A 196 4.41 -1.16 11.26
CA ALA A 196 3.33 -1.65 12.11
C ALA A 196 3.91 -2.28 13.39
N GLY A 197 3.27 -2.01 14.54
CA GLY A 197 3.70 -2.55 15.82
C GLY A 197 3.68 -4.08 15.79
N GLN A 198 4.81 -4.72 16.11
CA GLN A 198 4.85 -6.15 16.31
C GLN A 198 4.40 -6.42 17.75
N THR A 199 3.25 -7.03 17.94
CA THR A 199 2.83 -7.61 19.21
C THR A 199 3.61 -8.92 19.41
N LEU A 200 4.03 -9.18 20.66
CA LEU A 200 4.48 -10.51 21.07
C LEU A 200 3.22 -11.31 21.40
N ASP A 201 3.10 -12.52 20.86
CA ASP A 201 2.12 -13.48 21.33
C ASP A 201 2.45 -13.95 22.77
N ASP A 202 1.52 -14.62 23.43
CA ASP A 202 1.69 -15.14 24.80
C ASP A 202 2.85 -16.15 24.92
N ASP A 203 3.32 -16.71 23.78
CA ASP A 203 4.49 -17.62 23.69
C ASP A 203 5.81 -16.88 23.39
N GLY A 204 5.81 -15.55 23.35
CA GLY A 204 7.00 -14.72 23.11
C GLY A 204 7.50 -14.77 21.65
N ARG A 205 6.70 -15.32 20.73
CA ARG A 205 6.97 -15.25 19.29
C ARG A 205 6.54 -13.88 18.77
N ARG A 206 7.38 -13.26 17.97
CA ARG A 206 7.02 -12.05 17.26
C ARG A 206 6.03 -12.42 16.16
N GLU A 207 4.79 -12.03 16.35
CA GLU A 207 3.82 -12.00 15.27
C GLU A 207 4.32 -10.99 14.22
N ARG A 208 4.98 -11.50 13.19
CA ARG A 208 5.37 -10.70 12.03
C ARG A 208 4.12 -10.57 11.15
N SER A 209 3.29 -9.59 11.42
CA SER A 209 2.32 -9.20 10.44
C SER A 209 3.11 -8.67 9.22
N GLY A 210 2.94 -9.29 8.05
CA GLY A 210 3.50 -8.77 6.79
C GLY A 210 2.87 -7.46 6.35
N ALA A 211 1.98 -6.88 7.19
CA ALA A 211 1.22 -5.69 6.86
C ALA A 211 2.06 -4.41 7.08
N PHE A 212 1.94 -3.49 6.15
CA PHE A 212 2.41 -2.11 6.33
C PHE A 212 1.46 -1.31 7.25
N PRO A 213 1.95 -0.24 7.92
CA PRO A 213 1.08 0.65 8.69
C PRO A 213 0.10 1.39 7.79
N LEU A 214 -1.09 1.72 8.32
CA LEU A 214 -2.15 2.39 7.57
C LEU A 214 -1.70 3.70 6.90
N GLU A 215 -0.74 4.40 7.47
CA GLU A 215 -0.14 5.63 6.92
C GLU A 215 0.35 5.46 5.47
N ILE A 216 0.95 4.30 5.14
CA ILE A 216 1.48 4.03 3.80
C ILE A 216 0.37 4.00 2.75
N PRO A 217 -0.66 3.14 2.85
CA PRO A 217 -1.72 3.13 1.85
C PRO A 217 -2.59 4.40 1.88
N LEU A 218 -2.76 5.09 3.02
CA LEU A 218 -3.45 6.37 3.06
C LEU A 218 -2.76 7.42 2.18
N ARG A 219 -1.44 7.55 2.29
CA ARG A 219 -0.66 8.46 1.42
C ARG A 219 -0.82 8.08 -0.05
N LEU A 220 -0.64 6.80 -0.40
CA LEU A 220 -0.70 6.32 -1.78
C LEU A 220 -2.09 6.49 -2.39
N VAL A 221 -3.16 6.21 -1.64
CA VAL A 221 -4.55 6.42 -2.09
C VAL A 221 -4.81 7.90 -2.38
N ARG A 222 -4.38 8.80 -1.51
CA ARG A 222 -4.51 10.26 -1.70
C ARG A 222 -3.70 10.77 -2.89
N MET A 223 -2.47 10.27 -3.07
CA MET A 223 -1.54 10.71 -4.11
C MET A 223 -1.96 10.29 -5.52
N TYR A 224 -2.60 9.11 -5.67
CA TYR A 224 -2.76 8.47 -6.97
C TYR A 224 -4.20 8.11 -7.35
N SER A 225 -5.20 8.51 -6.54
CA SER A 225 -6.62 8.32 -6.86
C SER A 225 -7.46 9.53 -6.49
N VAL A 226 -8.69 9.58 -7.02
CA VAL A 226 -9.70 10.56 -6.64
C VAL A 226 -10.89 9.88 -5.99
N ARG A 227 -11.78 10.64 -5.37
CA ARG A 227 -13.01 10.14 -4.74
C ARG A 227 -13.84 9.35 -5.77
N GLY A 228 -14.40 8.22 -5.33
CA GLY A 228 -15.16 7.32 -6.19
C GLY A 228 -14.33 6.34 -7.01
N ASP A 229 -13.00 6.49 -7.09
CA ASP A 229 -12.11 5.54 -7.74
C ASP A 229 -12.13 4.18 -7.04
N THR A 230 -11.70 3.14 -7.78
CA THR A 230 -11.58 1.76 -7.27
C THR A 230 -10.11 1.42 -7.00
N VAL A 231 -9.83 0.98 -5.76
CA VAL A 231 -8.51 0.54 -5.31
C VAL A 231 -8.46 -0.98 -5.20
N LEU A 232 -7.45 -1.61 -5.77
CA LEU A 232 -7.22 -3.06 -5.68
C LEU A 232 -6.02 -3.37 -4.78
N ASP A 233 -6.17 -4.42 -3.96
CA ASP A 233 -5.07 -5.10 -3.28
C ASP A 233 -5.16 -6.62 -3.51
N PRO A 234 -4.33 -7.19 -4.41
CA PRO A 234 -4.34 -8.64 -4.68
C PRO A 234 -3.75 -9.49 -3.54
N PHE A 235 -3.14 -8.87 -2.52
CA PHE A 235 -2.59 -9.52 -1.33
C PHE A 235 -3.12 -8.84 -0.06
N ALA A 236 -4.43 -8.76 0.06
CA ALA A 236 -5.12 -7.84 0.96
C ALA A 236 -4.86 -8.07 2.46
N GLY A 237 -4.46 -9.29 2.86
CA GLY A 237 -4.26 -9.61 4.26
C GLY A 237 -5.49 -9.24 5.10
N THR A 238 -5.29 -8.47 6.15
CA THR A 238 -6.36 -7.96 7.02
C THR A 238 -7.08 -6.71 6.49
N GLY A 239 -6.87 -6.34 5.21
CA GLY A 239 -7.58 -5.23 4.56
C GLY A 239 -7.06 -3.83 4.89
N THR A 240 -5.76 -3.65 5.12
CA THR A 240 -5.21 -2.31 5.43
C THR A 240 -5.38 -1.33 4.26
N THR A 241 -5.18 -1.78 3.02
CA THR A 241 -5.45 -0.99 1.80
C THR A 241 -6.94 -0.70 1.64
N ALA A 242 -7.81 -1.70 1.84
CA ALA A 242 -9.25 -1.51 1.78
C ALA A 242 -9.74 -0.50 2.83
N THR A 243 -9.17 -0.55 4.04
CA THR A 243 -9.42 0.45 5.10
C THR A 243 -9.01 1.85 4.65
N ALA A 244 -7.82 2.02 4.04
CA ALA A 244 -7.38 3.32 3.53
C ALA A 244 -8.31 3.85 2.44
N ALA A 245 -8.74 3.00 1.50
CA ALA A 245 -9.70 3.35 0.45
C ALA A 245 -11.04 3.79 1.06
N LEU A 246 -11.55 3.04 2.05
CA LEU A 246 -12.79 3.34 2.75
C LEU A 246 -12.72 4.71 3.45
N LEU A 247 -11.65 4.99 4.20
CA LEU A 247 -11.48 6.26 4.91
C LEU A 247 -11.39 7.47 3.98
N GLU A 248 -10.96 7.27 2.74
CA GLU A 248 -10.74 8.33 1.75
C GLU A 248 -11.84 8.40 0.66
N ALA A 249 -12.98 7.75 0.87
CA ALA A 249 -14.11 7.72 -0.06
C ALA A 249 -13.76 7.14 -1.46
N ARG A 250 -12.98 6.07 -1.49
CA ARG A 250 -12.73 5.22 -2.67
C ARG A 250 -13.38 3.87 -2.45
N SER A 251 -13.82 3.21 -3.51
CA SER A 251 -14.20 1.79 -3.46
C SER A 251 -12.97 0.90 -3.41
N SER A 252 -13.10 -0.34 -2.97
CA SER A 252 -11.97 -1.29 -2.97
C SER A 252 -12.36 -2.72 -3.26
N VAL A 253 -11.40 -3.45 -3.86
CA VAL A 253 -11.42 -4.90 -3.99
C VAL A 253 -10.14 -5.44 -3.37
N GLY A 254 -10.27 -6.35 -2.42
CA GLY A 254 -9.15 -7.09 -1.82
C GLY A 254 -9.27 -8.58 -2.13
N VAL A 255 -8.17 -9.23 -2.45
CA VAL A 255 -8.09 -10.67 -2.61
C VAL A 255 -7.10 -11.23 -1.60
N GLU A 256 -7.52 -12.23 -0.83
CA GLU A 256 -6.74 -12.89 0.21
C GLU A 256 -7.06 -14.38 0.23
N ARG A 257 -6.07 -15.21 0.47
CA ARG A 257 -6.23 -16.68 0.49
C ARG A 257 -6.74 -17.20 1.82
N ASP A 258 -6.42 -16.50 2.90
CA ASP A 258 -6.82 -16.87 4.25
C ASP A 258 -8.17 -16.24 4.61
N PRO A 259 -9.24 -17.04 4.79
CA PRO A 259 -10.55 -16.52 5.14
C PRO A 259 -10.60 -15.86 6.52
N GLU A 260 -9.69 -16.19 7.44
CA GLU A 260 -9.62 -15.54 8.77
C GLU A 260 -9.13 -14.09 8.63
N LEU A 261 -8.16 -13.84 7.74
CA LEU A 261 -7.69 -12.50 7.44
C LEU A 261 -8.75 -11.67 6.72
N VAL A 262 -9.52 -12.28 5.79
CA VAL A 262 -10.66 -11.61 5.14
C VAL A 262 -11.69 -11.15 6.19
N ALA A 263 -12.02 -12.01 7.16
CA ALA A 263 -12.98 -11.67 8.21
C ALA A 263 -12.55 -10.51 9.09
N ALA A 264 -11.23 -10.32 9.31
CA ALA A 264 -10.69 -9.22 10.12
C ALA A 264 -10.99 -7.82 9.54
N PHE A 265 -11.29 -7.72 8.25
CA PHE A 265 -11.65 -6.45 7.63
C PHE A 265 -12.98 -5.89 8.16
N GLU A 266 -13.94 -6.73 8.54
CA GLU A 266 -15.24 -6.28 9.06
C GLU A 266 -15.09 -5.44 10.33
N GLU A 267 -14.22 -5.86 11.25
CA GLU A 267 -13.94 -5.11 12.48
C GLU A 267 -13.29 -3.75 12.17
N ARG A 268 -12.33 -3.74 11.24
CA ARG A 268 -11.68 -2.50 10.79
C ARG A 268 -12.64 -1.53 10.12
N ALA A 269 -13.56 -2.05 9.31
CA ALA A 269 -14.57 -1.24 8.65
C ALA A 269 -15.56 -0.63 9.67
N ALA A 270 -15.90 -1.36 10.73
CA ALA A 270 -16.77 -0.84 11.79
C ALA A 270 -16.16 0.34 12.57
N GLU A 271 -14.84 0.45 12.64
CA GLU A 271 -14.13 1.58 13.30
C GLU A 271 -14.04 2.83 12.39
N ALA A 272 -14.36 2.70 11.11
CA ALA A 272 -14.12 3.74 10.12
C ALA A 272 -14.84 5.09 10.42
N PRO A 273 -16.07 5.14 10.97
CA PRO A 273 -16.71 6.41 11.31
C PRO A 273 -15.85 7.27 12.24
N THR A 274 -15.46 6.74 13.39
CA THR A 274 -14.62 7.46 14.36
C THR A 274 -13.25 7.80 13.76
N ARG A 275 -12.62 6.84 13.08
CA ARG A 275 -11.26 7.02 12.55
C ARG A 275 -11.20 8.03 11.42
N SER A 276 -12.23 8.11 10.57
CA SER A 276 -12.28 9.09 9.49
C SER A 276 -12.42 10.52 10.02
N GLU A 277 -13.19 10.70 11.10
CA GLU A 277 -13.33 12.00 11.77
C GLU A 277 -12.00 12.47 12.36
N GLU A 278 -11.33 11.61 13.14
CA GLU A 278 -10.01 11.90 13.71
C GLU A 278 -8.98 12.28 12.63
N ILE A 279 -8.97 11.57 11.51
CA ILE A 279 -8.06 11.84 10.38
C ILE A 279 -8.38 13.19 9.73
N ALA A 280 -9.65 13.50 9.49
CA ALA A 280 -10.07 14.76 8.89
C ALA A 280 -9.74 15.96 9.79
N GLU A 281 -10.02 15.83 11.09
CA GLU A 281 -9.64 16.83 12.10
C GLU A 281 -8.13 17.07 12.14
N ASP A 282 -7.33 16.01 12.19
CA ASP A 282 -5.87 16.12 12.24
C ASP A 282 -5.30 16.78 10.98
N ARG A 283 -5.80 16.42 9.79
CA ARG A 283 -5.39 17.04 8.53
C ARG A 283 -5.68 18.54 8.51
N LEU A 284 -6.91 18.94 8.87
CA LEU A 284 -7.30 20.36 8.87
C LEU A 284 -6.56 21.15 9.97
N ARG A 285 -6.32 20.54 11.13
CA ARG A 285 -5.53 21.13 12.21
C ARG A 285 -4.09 21.39 11.77
N ARG A 286 -3.43 20.39 11.18
CA ARG A 286 -2.05 20.52 10.66
C ARG A 286 -1.95 21.60 9.59
N HIS A 287 -2.92 21.66 8.70
CA HIS A 287 -2.95 22.70 7.68
C HIS A 287 -3.08 24.11 8.28
N ARG A 288 -3.97 24.30 9.27
CA ARG A 288 -4.10 25.59 9.97
C ARG A 288 -2.82 25.98 10.72
N GLU A 289 -2.16 25.01 11.36
CA GLU A 289 -0.86 25.22 12.01
C GLU A 289 0.21 25.63 10.97
N PHE A 290 0.26 24.94 9.83
CA PHE A 290 1.19 25.25 8.74
C PHE A 290 0.97 26.68 8.20
N VAL A 291 -0.27 27.06 7.92
CA VAL A 291 -0.58 28.43 7.43
C VAL A 291 -0.27 29.51 8.47
N ALA A 292 -0.41 29.19 9.77
CA ALA A 292 -0.09 30.12 10.85
C ALA A 292 1.43 30.35 11.04
N ASP A 293 2.25 29.33 10.77
CA ASP A 293 3.70 29.36 11.01
C ASP A 293 4.53 29.67 9.76
N ASP A 294 3.96 29.54 8.55
CA ASP A 294 4.71 29.78 7.32
C ASP A 294 4.74 31.29 6.99
N GLU A 295 5.94 31.82 6.76
CA GLU A 295 6.18 33.14 6.20
C GLU A 295 5.69 33.27 4.74
N ARG A 296 5.23 32.16 4.12
CA ARG A 296 4.63 32.14 2.78
C ARG A 296 3.22 32.69 2.82
N GLU A 297 2.92 33.53 1.89
CA GLU A 297 1.57 34.06 1.70
C GLU A 297 0.65 32.95 1.20
N ALA A 298 -0.26 32.48 2.06
CA ALA A 298 -1.41 31.70 1.65
C ALA A 298 -2.42 32.68 1.01
N ASP A 299 -2.43 32.72 -0.34
CA ASP A 299 -3.12 33.78 -1.07
C ASP A 299 -4.60 33.53 -1.31
N TYR A 300 -5.04 32.27 -1.19
CA TYR A 300 -6.40 31.88 -1.54
C TYR A 300 -7.21 31.49 -0.30
N GLU A 301 -8.49 31.78 -0.32
CA GLU A 301 -9.43 31.27 0.68
C GLU A 301 -9.93 29.88 0.26
N ALA A 302 -10.02 28.95 1.20
CA ALA A 302 -10.61 27.64 0.98
C ALA A 302 -12.14 27.79 0.81
N ASP A 303 -12.72 27.01 -0.11
CA ASP A 303 -14.16 27.12 -0.40
C ASP A 303 -15.03 26.40 0.66
N HIS A 304 -14.44 25.48 1.43
CA HIS A 304 -15.17 24.61 2.36
C HIS A 304 -14.75 24.73 3.83
N TYR A 305 -13.67 25.44 4.13
CA TYR A 305 -13.12 25.57 5.48
C TYR A 305 -12.72 27.00 5.78
N ASP A 306 -12.89 27.42 7.03
CA ASP A 306 -12.40 28.71 7.50
C ASP A 306 -10.87 28.66 7.68
N THR A 307 -10.16 28.71 6.55
CA THR A 307 -8.71 28.76 6.45
C THR A 307 -8.30 29.26 5.06
N ARG A 308 -7.03 29.64 4.93
CA ARG A 308 -6.41 29.97 3.64
C ARG A 308 -5.60 28.81 3.12
N VAL A 309 -5.31 28.80 1.82
CA VAL A 309 -4.55 27.78 1.13
C VAL A 309 -3.50 28.44 0.21
N VAL A 310 -2.42 27.71 -0.08
CA VAL A 310 -1.26 28.24 -0.84
C VAL A 310 -1.53 28.30 -2.33
N THR A 311 -2.24 27.35 -2.89
CA THR A 311 -2.52 27.27 -4.34
C THR A 311 -4.01 27.33 -4.65
N ALA A 312 -4.35 27.80 -5.85
CA ALA A 312 -5.72 27.83 -6.32
C ALA A 312 -6.37 26.44 -6.43
N ALA A 313 -5.58 25.39 -6.62
CA ALA A 313 -6.07 24.00 -6.70
C ALA A 313 -6.57 23.46 -5.35
N GLU A 314 -5.99 23.94 -4.25
CA GLU A 314 -6.37 23.53 -2.88
C GLU A 314 -7.70 24.10 -2.43
N ARG A 315 -8.22 25.16 -3.08
CA ARG A 315 -9.49 25.79 -2.68
C ARG A 315 -10.64 24.80 -2.60
N GLY A 316 -10.69 23.86 -3.55
CA GLY A 316 -11.74 22.85 -3.66
C GLY A 316 -11.59 21.65 -2.74
N ILE A 317 -10.53 21.55 -1.92
CA ILE A 317 -10.32 20.43 -1.00
C ILE A 317 -11.56 20.26 -0.13
N ARG A 318 -12.06 18.99 -0.10
CA ARG A 318 -13.24 18.65 0.68
C ARG A 318 -13.03 17.32 1.38
N LEU A 319 -12.61 17.37 2.62
CA LEU A 319 -12.41 16.18 3.45
C LEU A 319 -13.73 15.43 3.63
N SER A 320 -13.66 14.12 3.69
CA SER A 320 -14.82 13.24 3.87
C SER A 320 -14.71 12.49 5.17
N THR A 321 -15.84 12.24 5.80
CA THR A 321 -15.97 11.31 6.91
C THR A 321 -16.92 10.19 6.54
N VAL A 322 -16.79 9.07 7.20
CA VAL A 322 -17.67 7.91 7.07
C VAL A 322 -18.83 8.08 8.05
N ALA A 323 -20.04 8.28 7.53
CA ALA A 323 -21.24 8.42 8.34
C ALA A 323 -21.77 7.07 8.84
N ALA A 324 -21.67 6.04 8.02
CA ALA A 324 -22.13 4.69 8.33
C ALA A 324 -21.39 3.64 7.50
N VAL A 325 -21.28 2.45 8.06
CA VAL A 325 -20.79 1.24 7.37
C VAL A 325 -21.83 0.13 7.54
N GLU A 326 -22.23 -0.49 6.46
CA GLU A 326 -23.22 -1.55 6.44
C GLU A 326 -22.68 -2.78 5.72
N ARG A 327 -22.76 -3.96 6.34
CA ARG A 327 -22.45 -5.24 5.71
C ARG A 327 -23.61 -5.67 4.81
N VAL A 328 -23.32 -5.90 3.52
CA VAL A 328 -24.32 -6.26 2.50
C VAL A 328 -24.06 -7.61 1.83
N GLY A 329 -22.95 -8.31 2.15
CA GLY A 329 -22.62 -9.62 1.61
C GLY A 329 -21.69 -10.42 2.53
N GLU A 330 -21.74 -11.76 2.41
CA GLU A 330 -20.91 -12.67 3.22
C GLU A 330 -19.82 -13.39 2.41
N ALA A 331 -20.11 -13.74 1.17
CA ALA A 331 -19.18 -14.42 0.28
C ALA A 331 -19.39 -13.94 -1.17
N PRO A 332 -18.59 -12.96 -1.64
CA PRO A 332 -17.50 -12.27 -0.91
C PRO A 332 -18.03 -11.43 0.26
N LEU A 333 -17.16 -11.17 1.25
CA LEU A 333 -17.46 -10.19 2.28
C LEU A 333 -17.56 -8.81 1.62
N ARG A 334 -18.73 -8.16 1.74
CA ARG A 334 -18.99 -6.87 1.15
C ARG A 334 -19.58 -5.90 2.16
N VAL A 335 -18.97 -4.73 2.24
CA VAL A 335 -19.46 -3.60 3.03
C VAL A 335 -19.71 -2.39 2.13
N VAL A 336 -20.72 -1.62 2.46
CA VAL A 336 -21.02 -0.32 1.86
C VAL A 336 -20.80 0.76 2.90
N ALA A 337 -20.02 1.77 2.54
CA ALA A 337 -19.77 2.94 3.38
C ALA A 337 -20.48 4.17 2.80
N THR A 338 -21.21 4.88 3.67
CA THR A 338 -21.81 6.17 3.33
C THR A 338 -20.90 7.28 3.81
N HIS A 339 -20.56 8.21 2.90
CA HIS A 339 -19.68 9.34 3.18
C HIS A 339 -20.41 10.65 3.15
N GLU A 340 -20.01 11.53 4.06
CA GLU A 340 -20.45 12.92 4.09
C GLU A 340 -19.27 13.89 4.22
N PRO A 341 -19.45 15.16 3.84
CA PRO A 341 -18.39 16.14 4.00
C PRO A 341 -18.07 16.36 5.48
N PHE A 342 -16.80 16.40 5.82
CA PHE A 342 -16.32 16.89 7.11
C PHE A 342 -16.62 18.39 7.23
N ARG A 343 -17.10 18.84 8.40
CA ARG A 343 -17.57 20.22 8.65
C ARG A 343 -16.64 20.99 9.58
#